data_7523506fdec1b887ea2b529df05d2e6f
#
_entry.id   7523506fdec1b887ea2b529df05d2e6f
#
_cell.length_a   1.000
_cell.length_b   1.000
_cell.length_c   1.000
_cell.angle_alpha   90.00
_cell.angle_beta   90.00
_cell.angle_gamma   90.00
#
_symmetry.space_group_name_H-M   'P 1'
#
loop_
_entity.id
_entity.type
_entity.pdbx_description
1 polymer ?
#
loop_
_entity_poly.entity_id
_entity_poly.type
_entity_poly.pdbx_seq_one_letter_code
_entity_poly.pdbx_strand_id
1 'polypeptide(L)'
;DILFALDNEALLDSLTFQGGTSLRLCYGSPRFSEDLDFVGGKEFKTSDLIDMKHCIEHYVGTRYGLDITVKEPKEMAKMPKYEEIKIDKWQISITTKPKKKDLPKQKVKIEVGNIPAYSHEPKSLKLNYDFLPDGYEDLLILVETLDEIMADKCISLVNCQKYVRHRDIWDLRWLIQQGAKVNAD
;
A
#
# COMPACT_ATOMS: atom_id res chain seq x y z
N ASP A 1 -8.18 -0.63 8.84
CA ASP A 1 -7.72 -1.40 10.01
C ASP A 1 -6.25 -1.81 9.91
N ILE A 2 -5.76 -2.33 8.75
CA ILE A 2 -4.35 -2.73 8.61
C ILE A 2 -3.43 -1.52 8.87
N LEU A 3 -3.67 -0.38 8.22
CA LEU A 3 -2.86 0.83 8.43
C LEU A 3 -2.87 1.27 9.89
N PHE A 4 -4.03 1.25 10.53
CA PHE A 4 -4.16 1.58 11.95
C PHE A 4 -3.37 0.62 12.85
N ALA A 5 -3.41 -0.68 12.56
CA ALA A 5 -2.64 -1.67 13.28
C ALA A 5 -1.12 -1.44 13.13
N LEU A 6 -0.66 -1.17 11.91
CA LEU A 6 0.76 -0.93 11.62
C LEU A 6 1.27 0.37 12.27
N ASP A 7 0.44 1.41 12.32
CA ASP A 7 0.79 2.67 12.98
C ASP A 7 0.95 2.50 14.49
N ASN A 8 0.02 1.81 15.13
CA ASN A 8 0.09 1.53 16.57
C ASN A 8 1.36 0.80 17.00
N GLU A 9 1.97 0.04 16.10
CA GLU A 9 3.24 -0.66 16.31
C GLU A 9 4.44 0.10 15.71
N ALA A 10 4.26 1.38 15.34
CA ALA A 10 5.28 2.24 14.72
C ALA A 10 5.92 1.66 13.44
N LEU A 11 5.23 0.74 12.76
CA LEU A 11 5.72 0.09 11.53
C LEU A 11 5.58 0.98 10.29
N LEU A 12 4.85 2.10 10.39
CA LEU A 12 4.70 3.08 9.31
C LEU A 12 5.70 4.23 9.37
N ASP A 13 6.43 4.40 10.48
CA ASP A 13 7.29 5.58 10.72
C ASP A 13 8.38 5.76 9.66
N SER A 14 8.89 4.68 9.10
CA SER A 14 9.94 4.67 8.07
C SER A 14 9.41 4.45 6.66
N LEU A 15 8.09 4.39 6.47
CA LEU A 15 7.46 4.08 5.21
C LEU A 15 6.73 5.28 4.64
N THR A 16 6.78 5.44 3.32
CA THR A 16 5.92 6.39 2.59
C THR A 16 4.90 5.62 1.77
N PHE A 17 3.62 5.90 2.01
CA PHE A 17 2.51 5.26 1.34
C PHE A 17 2.34 5.80 -0.07
N GLN A 18 2.16 4.92 -1.05
CA GLN A 18 2.06 5.28 -2.47
C GLN A 18 0.93 4.52 -3.18
N GLY A 19 0.82 4.78 -4.47
CA GLY A 19 0.01 3.98 -5.38
C GLY A 19 -1.50 4.26 -5.32
N GLY A 20 -2.30 3.31 -5.84
CA GLY A 20 -3.74 3.51 -6.02
C GLY A 20 -4.53 3.57 -4.73
N THR A 21 -4.09 2.87 -3.69
CA THR A 21 -4.78 2.85 -2.39
C THR A 21 -4.49 4.11 -1.60
N SER A 22 -3.29 4.71 -1.73
CA SER A 22 -2.99 6.01 -1.14
C SER A 22 -3.85 7.11 -1.76
N LEU A 23 -4.04 7.10 -3.10
CA LEU A 23 -4.94 8.04 -3.77
C LEU A 23 -6.37 7.96 -3.22
N ARG A 24 -6.86 6.73 -2.95
CA ARG A 24 -8.20 6.54 -2.40
C ARG A 24 -8.32 7.01 -0.95
N LEU A 25 -7.41 6.53 -0.09
CA LEU A 25 -7.53 6.72 1.36
C LEU A 25 -7.06 8.09 1.83
N CYS A 26 -6.09 8.70 1.15
CA CYS A 26 -5.51 9.97 1.58
C CYS A 26 -5.97 11.16 0.74
N TYR A 27 -6.23 10.94 -0.55
CA TYR A 27 -6.61 12.03 -1.47
C TYR A 27 -8.07 11.99 -1.90
N GLY A 28 -8.81 10.90 -1.60
CA GLY A 28 -10.25 10.81 -1.87
C GLY A 28 -10.59 10.37 -3.30
N SER A 29 -9.68 9.68 -3.98
CA SER A 29 -9.98 9.06 -5.28
C SER A 29 -11.15 8.07 -5.14
N PRO A 30 -12.17 8.10 -6.01
CA PRO A 30 -13.31 7.20 -5.93
C PRO A 30 -13.00 5.77 -6.40
N ARG A 31 -11.86 5.54 -7.06
CA ARG A 31 -11.50 4.21 -7.56
C ARG A 31 -11.08 3.28 -6.42
N PHE A 32 -11.65 2.09 -6.39
CA PHE A 32 -11.23 1.05 -5.46
C PHE A 32 -9.85 0.50 -5.82
N SER A 33 -9.02 0.29 -4.80
CA SER A 33 -7.73 -0.38 -4.86
C SER A 33 -7.58 -1.29 -3.65
N GLU A 34 -6.87 -2.40 -3.78
CA GLU A 34 -6.82 -3.46 -2.78
C GLU A 34 -5.43 -3.61 -2.15
N ASP A 35 -4.37 -3.40 -2.93
CA ASP A 35 -3.00 -3.59 -2.47
C ASP A 35 -2.51 -2.31 -1.75
N LEU A 36 -1.66 -2.48 -0.75
CA LEU A 36 -1.01 -1.41 0.00
C LEU A 36 0.45 -1.34 -0.46
N ASP A 37 0.79 -0.25 -1.14
CA ASP A 37 2.11 -0.05 -1.72
C ASP A 37 2.86 1.02 -0.92
N PHE A 38 4.13 0.74 -0.57
CA PHE A 38 4.99 1.64 0.18
C PHE A 38 6.39 1.70 -0.42
N VAL A 39 7.10 2.76 -0.10
CA VAL A 39 8.55 2.86 -0.25
C VAL A 39 9.19 3.10 1.12
N GLY A 40 10.31 2.43 1.38
CA GLY A 40 11.04 2.47 2.65
C GLY A 40 12.42 3.12 2.54
N GLY A 41 12.74 3.74 1.39
CA GLY A 41 14.07 4.31 1.17
C GLY A 41 15.13 3.27 0.83
N LYS A 42 16.32 3.75 0.45
CA LYS A 42 17.44 2.89 -0.01
C LYS A 42 17.98 1.96 1.06
N GLU A 43 17.89 2.35 2.32
CA GLU A 43 18.40 1.59 3.46
C GLU A 43 17.38 0.59 4.02
N PHE A 44 16.17 0.56 3.49
CA PHE A 44 15.11 -0.34 3.93
C PHE A 44 15.53 -1.81 3.85
N LYS A 45 15.24 -2.54 4.91
CA LYS A 45 15.47 -3.99 5.03
C LYS A 45 14.18 -4.69 5.46
N THR A 46 13.99 -5.93 5.00
CA THR A 46 12.86 -6.77 5.41
C THR A 46 12.74 -6.89 6.93
N SER A 47 13.88 -6.88 7.64
CA SER A 47 13.92 -6.95 9.11
C SER A 47 13.29 -5.76 9.82
N ASP A 48 13.17 -4.62 9.16
CA ASP A 48 12.56 -3.41 9.74
C ASP A 48 11.06 -3.59 9.95
N LEU A 49 10.46 -4.59 9.30
CA LEU A 49 9.05 -4.94 9.39
C LEU A 49 8.83 -6.37 9.90
N ILE A 50 9.73 -6.86 10.78
CA ILE A 50 9.69 -8.24 11.30
C ILE A 50 8.37 -8.54 12.05
N ASP A 51 7.81 -7.55 12.71
CA ASP A 51 6.60 -7.69 13.53
C ASP A 51 5.30 -7.52 12.71
N MET A 52 5.39 -7.14 11.43
CA MET A 52 4.21 -6.89 10.57
C MET A 52 3.25 -8.07 10.55
N LYS A 53 3.76 -9.29 10.43
CA LYS A 53 2.93 -10.49 10.41
C LYS A 53 2.14 -10.65 11.70
N HIS A 54 2.84 -10.59 12.84
CA HIS A 54 2.21 -10.74 14.15
C HIS A 54 1.18 -9.65 14.41
N CYS A 55 1.54 -8.40 14.10
CA CYS A 55 0.65 -7.26 14.24
C CYS A 55 -0.66 -7.47 13.47
N ILE A 56 -0.60 -7.80 12.19
CA ILE A 56 -1.79 -7.97 11.34
C ILE A 56 -2.63 -9.18 11.77
N GLU A 57 -2.01 -10.35 11.97
CA GLU A 57 -2.72 -11.57 12.36
C GLU A 57 -3.42 -11.39 13.71
N HIS A 58 -2.74 -10.78 14.69
CA HIS A 58 -3.30 -10.56 16.01
C HIS A 58 -4.37 -9.46 16.03
N TYR A 59 -4.06 -8.25 15.54
CA TYR A 59 -4.97 -7.11 15.64
C TYR A 59 -6.25 -7.33 14.82
N VAL A 60 -6.10 -7.59 13.51
CA VAL A 60 -7.26 -7.73 12.62
C VAL A 60 -8.01 -9.05 12.90
N GLY A 61 -7.28 -10.12 13.18
CA GLY A 61 -7.87 -11.43 13.52
C GLY A 61 -8.72 -11.36 14.78
N THR A 62 -8.21 -10.78 15.84
CA THR A 62 -8.90 -10.65 17.13
C THR A 62 -10.10 -9.71 17.01
N ARG A 63 -9.91 -8.55 16.39
CA ARG A 63 -10.96 -7.53 16.26
C ARG A 63 -12.20 -8.05 15.53
N TYR A 64 -12.02 -8.82 14.48
CA TYR A 64 -13.13 -9.31 13.65
C TYR A 64 -13.47 -10.78 13.86
N GLY A 65 -12.76 -11.48 14.72
CA GLY A 65 -12.91 -12.94 14.90
C GLY A 65 -12.66 -13.70 13.59
N LEU A 66 -11.71 -13.23 12.78
CA LEU A 66 -11.37 -13.80 11.48
C LEU A 66 -10.09 -14.63 11.55
N ASP A 67 -10.05 -15.72 10.78
CA ASP A 67 -8.83 -16.47 10.52
C ASP A 67 -8.01 -15.75 9.45
N ILE A 68 -6.88 -15.18 9.87
CA ILE A 68 -5.96 -14.39 9.03
C ILE A 68 -4.60 -15.08 9.02
N THR A 69 -4.02 -15.19 7.84
CA THR A 69 -2.67 -15.72 7.63
C THR A 69 -1.86 -14.75 6.79
N VAL A 70 -0.72 -14.33 7.30
CA VAL A 70 0.22 -13.48 6.58
C VAL A 70 1.41 -14.31 6.10
N LYS A 71 1.62 -14.31 4.78
CA LYS A 71 2.80 -14.88 4.17
C LYS A 71 3.85 -13.79 3.99
N GLU A 72 4.99 -13.98 4.65
CA GLU A 72 6.12 -13.07 4.59
C GLU A 72 6.93 -13.23 3.29
N PRO A 73 7.73 -12.22 2.91
CA PRO A 73 8.69 -12.33 1.83
C PRO A 73 9.68 -13.47 2.12
N LYS A 74 9.96 -14.30 1.14
CA LYS A 74 11.00 -15.37 1.30
C LYS A 74 12.40 -14.79 1.18
N GLU A 75 12.56 -13.88 0.23
CA GLU A 75 13.73 -13.05 -0.04
C GLU A 75 13.24 -11.84 -0.81
N MET A 76 13.95 -10.72 -0.74
CA MET A 76 13.65 -9.55 -1.57
C MET A 76 13.78 -9.93 -3.04
N ALA A 77 12.68 -9.89 -3.78
CA ALA A 77 12.67 -10.20 -5.20
C ALA A 77 13.38 -9.09 -5.98
N LYS A 78 14.50 -9.39 -6.64
CA LYS A 78 15.16 -8.45 -7.55
C LYS A 78 14.25 -8.15 -8.74
N MET A 79 14.06 -6.89 -9.06
CA MET A 79 13.39 -6.53 -10.31
C MET A 79 14.30 -6.83 -11.51
N PRO A 80 13.81 -7.49 -12.57
CA PRO A 80 14.63 -7.96 -13.69
C PRO A 80 15.37 -6.86 -14.44
N LYS A 81 14.91 -5.61 -14.39
CA LYS A 81 15.49 -4.47 -15.11
C LYS A 81 16.38 -3.56 -14.26
N TYR A 82 16.29 -3.67 -12.94
CA TYR A 82 17.00 -2.79 -12.01
C TYR A 82 17.57 -3.67 -10.90
N GLU A 83 18.84 -4.03 -11.00
CA GLU A 83 19.49 -4.95 -10.05
C GLU A 83 19.51 -4.41 -8.61
N GLU A 84 19.42 -3.10 -8.44
CA GLU A 84 19.44 -2.41 -7.14
C GLU A 84 18.06 -2.27 -6.50
N ILE A 85 16.97 -2.35 -7.29
CA ILE A 85 15.61 -2.22 -6.79
C ILE A 85 15.08 -3.57 -6.34
N LYS A 86 14.62 -3.62 -5.09
CA LYS A 86 14.02 -4.80 -4.46
C LYS A 86 12.64 -4.44 -3.94
N ILE A 87 11.70 -5.35 -4.06
CA ILE A 87 10.35 -5.20 -3.52
C ILE A 87 10.04 -6.39 -2.64
N ASP A 88 9.81 -6.12 -1.38
CA ASP A 88 9.28 -7.08 -0.42
C ASP A 88 7.77 -7.17 -0.53
N LYS A 89 7.25 -8.39 -0.40
CA LYS A 89 5.82 -8.63 -0.57
C LYS A 89 5.28 -9.52 0.54
N TRP A 90 4.38 -8.96 1.34
CA TRP A 90 3.54 -9.70 2.28
C TRP A 90 2.19 -10.00 1.63
N GLN A 91 1.70 -11.21 1.80
CA GLN A 91 0.36 -11.58 1.32
C GLN A 91 -0.52 -11.97 2.50
N ILE A 92 -1.51 -11.14 2.77
CA ILE A 92 -2.52 -11.36 3.79
C ILE A 92 -3.66 -12.18 3.17
N SER A 93 -4.03 -13.27 3.81
CA SER A 93 -5.14 -14.13 3.39
C SER A 93 -6.19 -14.19 4.49
N ILE A 94 -7.41 -13.75 4.19
CA ILE A 94 -8.50 -13.60 5.15
C ILE A 94 -9.59 -14.63 4.82
N THR A 95 -9.95 -15.46 5.80
CA THR A 95 -11.04 -16.42 5.69
C THR A 95 -12.36 -15.75 6.10
N THR A 96 -13.11 -15.23 5.13
CA THR A 96 -14.36 -14.48 5.39
C THR A 96 -15.55 -15.37 5.75
N LYS A 97 -15.53 -16.65 5.36
CA LYS A 97 -16.59 -17.62 5.64
C LYS A 97 -16.03 -18.98 6.06
N PRO A 98 -15.64 -19.18 7.34
CA PRO A 98 -14.98 -20.40 7.82
C PRO A 98 -15.77 -21.67 7.59
N LYS A 99 -17.13 -21.57 7.58
CA LYS A 99 -18.04 -22.72 7.38
C LYS A 99 -18.16 -23.17 5.91
N LYS A 100 -17.66 -22.38 4.95
CA LYS A 100 -17.71 -22.67 3.51
C LYS A 100 -16.29 -22.77 2.95
N LYS A 101 -15.68 -23.95 3.08
CA LYS A 101 -14.29 -24.21 2.66
C LYS A 101 -14.04 -24.02 1.16
N ASP A 102 -15.08 -24.05 0.33
CA ASP A 102 -15.00 -23.92 -1.13
C ASP A 102 -14.91 -22.45 -1.61
N LEU A 103 -15.09 -21.48 -0.71
CA LEU A 103 -14.97 -20.08 -1.08
C LEU A 103 -13.51 -19.62 -1.03
N PRO A 104 -13.06 -18.85 -2.02
CA PRO A 104 -11.71 -18.31 -2.03
C PRO A 104 -11.50 -17.33 -0.85
N LYS A 105 -10.31 -17.40 -0.25
CA LYS A 105 -9.89 -16.41 0.75
C LYS A 105 -9.75 -15.04 0.10
N GLN A 106 -10.16 -13.98 0.79
CA GLN A 106 -9.83 -12.62 0.39
C GLN A 106 -8.32 -12.41 0.54
N LYS A 107 -7.70 -11.78 -0.44
CA LYS A 107 -6.26 -11.51 -0.42
C LYS A 107 -6.00 -10.02 -0.52
N VAL A 108 -5.11 -9.54 0.34
CA VAL A 108 -4.55 -8.18 0.30
C VAL A 108 -3.04 -8.33 0.25
N LYS A 109 -2.36 -7.50 -0.52
CA LYS A 109 -0.89 -7.47 -0.55
C LYS A 109 -0.40 -6.17 0.06
N ILE A 110 0.74 -6.28 0.75
CA ILE A 110 1.56 -5.15 1.14
C ILE A 110 2.86 -5.31 0.38
N GLU A 111 3.22 -4.29 -0.39
CA GLU A 111 4.46 -4.25 -1.16
C GLU A 111 5.31 -3.07 -0.66
N VAL A 112 6.58 -3.33 -0.34
CA VAL A 112 7.51 -2.29 0.12
C VAL A 112 8.75 -2.32 -0.75
N GLY A 113 9.00 -1.20 -1.46
CA GLY A 113 10.19 -1.01 -2.28
C GLY A 113 11.32 -0.33 -1.50
N ASN A 114 12.57 -0.72 -1.76
CA ASN A 114 13.75 -0.01 -1.24
C ASN A 114 14.10 1.21 -2.10
N ILE A 115 13.09 2.00 -2.45
CA ILE A 115 13.20 3.21 -3.26
C ILE A 115 12.89 4.41 -2.36
N PRO A 116 13.57 5.56 -2.51
CA PRO A 116 13.20 6.76 -1.78
C PRO A 116 11.93 7.38 -2.36
N ALA A 117 11.09 7.96 -1.49
CA ALA A 117 10.12 8.95 -1.91
C ALA A 117 10.84 10.30 -2.07
N TYR A 118 10.72 10.92 -3.22
CA TYR A 118 11.36 12.23 -3.49
C TYR A 118 10.50 13.39 -2.98
N SER A 119 9.18 13.25 -3.01
CA SER A 119 8.27 14.21 -2.42
C SER A 119 7.11 13.54 -1.70
N HIS A 120 6.95 13.86 -0.43
CA HIS A 120 5.91 13.29 0.42
C HIS A 120 5.38 14.32 1.43
N GLU A 121 4.20 14.06 1.94
CA GLU A 121 3.55 14.92 2.93
C GLU A 121 2.76 14.06 3.93
N PRO A 122 2.57 14.50 5.19
CA PRO A 122 1.68 13.82 6.11
C PRO A 122 0.22 14.05 5.72
N LYS A 123 -0.57 12.98 5.70
CA LYS A 123 -2.01 13.00 5.41
C LYS A 123 -2.78 12.21 6.45
N SER A 124 -3.92 12.74 6.85
CA SER A 124 -4.94 11.96 7.54
C SER A 124 -5.70 11.07 6.55
N LEU A 125 -6.18 9.94 7.03
CA LEU A 125 -7.01 9.07 6.22
C LEU A 125 -8.41 9.65 6.05
N LYS A 126 -8.97 9.53 4.84
CA LYS A 126 -10.35 9.90 4.58
C LYS A 126 -11.29 8.88 5.22
N LEU A 127 -12.28 9.36 5.95
CA LEU A 127 -13.34 8.53 6.51
C LEU A 127 -14.28 8.08 5.40
N ASN A 128 -13.96 6.94 4.80
CA ASN A 128 -14.74 6.38 3.69
C ASN A 128 -15.77 5.34 4.14
N TYR A 129 -15.82 5.00 5.45
CA TYR A 129 -16.65 3.94 6.00
C TYR A 129 -17.11 4.27 7.42
N ASP A 130 -18.38 3.99 7.73
CA ASP A 130 -19.01 4.32 9.02
C ASP A 130 -18.57 3.41 10.19
N PHE A 131 -17.81 2.34 9.93
CA PHE A 131 -17.42 1.32 10.90
C PHE A 131 -15.92 1.32 11.25
N LEU A 132 -15.22 2.42 10.97
CA LEU A 132 -13.80 2.53 11.29
C LEU A 132 -13.58 2.60 12.80
N PRO A 133 -12.39 2.16 13.30
CA PRO A 133 -12.07 2.27 14.72
C PRO A 133 -12.02 3.72 15.17
N ASP A 134 -12.34 3.95 16.45
CA ASP A 134 -12.12 5.24 17.09
C ASP A 134 -10.63 5.62 17.01
N GLY A 135 -10.34 6.88 16.71
CA GLY A 135 -8.97 7.37 16.48
C GLY A 135 -8.43 7.15 15.08
N TYR A 136 -9.21 6.55 14.18
CA TYR A 136 -8.77 6.38 12.78
C TYR A 136 -8.59 7.71 12.04
N GLU A 137 -9.36 8.72 12.41
CA GLU A 137 -9.25 10.10 11.91
C GLU A 137 -7.96 10.82 12.34
N ASP A 138 -7.37 10.38 13.46
CA ASP A 138 -6.13 10.97 14.00
C ASP A 138 -4.88 10.36 13.36
N LEU A 139 -5.05 9.28 12.57
CA LEU A 139 -3.95 8.59 11.92
C LEU A 139 -3.32 9.48 10.84
N LEU A 140 -2.04 9.84 11.03
CA LEU A 140 -1.22 10.57 10.07
C LEU A 140 -0.20 9.63 9.44
N ILE A 141 -0.26 9.51 8.12
CA ILE A 141 0.66 8.67 7.35
C ILE A 141 1.45 9.56 6.39
N LEU A 142 2.75 9.29 6.24
CA LEU A 142 3.54 9.89 5.17
C LEU A 142 3.09 9.30 3.83
N VAL A 143 2.72 10.17 2.90
CA VAL A 143 2.18 9.78 1.59
C VAL A 143 2.93 10.54 0.49
N GLU A 144 3.26 9.88 -0.60
CA GLU A 144 3.78 10.56 -1.78
C GLU A 144 2.82 11.66 -2.25
N THR A 145 3.38 12.77 -2.71
CA THR A 145 2.57 13.84 -3.30
C THR A 145 1.88 13.37 -4.58
N LEU A 146 0.81 14.06 -4.98
CA LEU A 146 0.11 13.73 -6.22
C LEU A 146 1.03 13.82 -7.45
N ASP A 147 2.00 14.72 -7.43
CA ASP A 147 2.98 14.92 -8.51
C ASP A 147 3.90 13.70 -8.64
N GLU A 148 4.39 13.18 -7.51
CA GLU A 148 5.24 11.99 -7.50
C GLU A 148 4.46 10.73 -7.90
N ILE A 149 3.29 10.51 -7.32
CA ILE A 149 2.42 9.39 -7.74
C ILE A 149 2.11 9.44 -9.25
N MET A 150 1.94 10.65 -9.79
CA MET A 150 1.73 10.83 -11.23
C MET A 150 2.96 10.41 -12.04
N ALA A 151 4.16 10.82 -11.62
CA ALA A 151 5.42 10.43 -12.27
C ALA A 151 5.61 8.92 -12.25
N ASP A 152 5.41 8.27 -11.10
CA ASP A 152 5.53 6.83 -10.95
C ASP A 152 4.56 6.05 -11.83
N LYS A 153 3.32 6.54 -11.94
CA LYS A 153 2.33 5.92 -12.84
C LYS A 153 2.70 6.10 -14.31
N CYS A 154 3.26 7.23 -14.70
CA CYS A 154 3.78 7.44 -16.05
C CYS A 154 4.91 6.45 -16.35
N ILE A 155 5.89 6.33 -15.45
CA ILE A 155 7.01 5.39 -15.57
C ILE A 155 6.49 3.94 -15.64
N SER A 156 5.58 3.59 -14.77
CA SER A 156 4.97 2.25 -14.72
C SER A 156 4.22 1.90 -16.00
N LEU A 157 3.48 2.85 -16.57
CA LEU A 157 2.73 2.68 -17.81
C LEU A 157 3.67 2.46 -19.01
N VAL A 158 4.72 3.28 -19.13
CA VAL A 158 5.70 3.17 -20.24
C VAL A 158 6.51 1.87 -20.15
N ASN A 159 6.83 1.41 -18.95
CA ASN A 159 7.62 0.19 -18.74
C ASN A 159 6.79 -1.10 -18.85
N CYS A 160 5.47 -1.04 -18.81
CA CYS A 160 4.60 -2.21 -18.93
C CYS A 160 4.38 -2.59 -20.41
N GLN A 161 5.15 -3.57 -20.91
CA GLN A 161 5.06 -4.04 -22.29
C GLN A 161 4.08 -5.21 -22.49
N LYS A 162 3.61 -5.84 -21.41
CA LYS A 162 2.84 -7.09 -21.48
C LYS A 162 1.34 -6.88 -21.65
N TYR A 163 0.80 -5.77 -21.14
CA TYR A 163 -0.63 -5.47 -21.17
C TYR A 163 -0.88 -3.99 -20.90
N VAL A 164 -2.06 -3.50 -21.28
CA VAL A 164 -2.45 -2.12 -21.00
C VAL A 164 -2.88 -1.99 -19.55
N ARG A 165 -2.26 -1.10 -18.80
CA ARG A 165 -2.58 -0.81 -17.40
C ARG A 165 -3.75 0.17 -17.29
N HIS A 166 -4.97 -0.29 -17.55
CA HIS A 166 -6.19 0.56 -17.57
C HIS A 166 -6.39 1.32 -16.25
N ARG A 167 -6.04 0.73 -15.11
CA ARG A 167 -6.13 1.39 -13.80
C ARG A 167 -5.20 2.58 -13.69
N ASP A 168 -3.97 2.46 -14.21
CA ASP A 168 -3.02 3.58 -14.19
C ASP A 168 -3.47 4.71 -15.14
N ILE A 169 -4.04 4.40 -16.30
CA ILE A 169 -4.62 5.40 -17.21
C ILE A 169 -5.76 6.17 -16.52
N TRP A 170 -6.62 5.44 -15.80
CA TRP A 170 -7.72 6.07 -15.05
C TRP A 170 -7.17 6.97 -13.92
N ASP A 171 -6.19 6.49 -13.16
CA ASP A 171 -5.55 7.24 -12.08
C ASP A 171 -4.86 8.49 -12.62
N LEU A 172 -4.13 8.40 -13.74
CA LEU A 172 -3.48 9.57 -14.39
C LEU A 172 -4.50 10.63 -14.79
N ARG A 173 -5.66 10.23 -15.37
CA ARG A 173 -6.73 11.17 -15.67
C ARG A 173 -7.24 11.88 -14.42
N TRP A 174 -7.44 11.12 -13.33
CA TRP A 174 -7.91 11.70 -12.09
C TRP A 174 -6.86 12.65 -11.47
N LEU A 175 -5.58 12.27 -11.49
CA LEU A 175 -4.46 13.09 -11.01
C LEU A 175 -4.39 14.43 -11.75
N ILE A 176 -4.53 14.42 -13.08
CA ILE A 176 -4.61 15.65 -13.89
C ILE A 176 -5.78 16.54 -13.43
N GLN A 177 -6.94 15.96 -13.14
CA GLN A 177 -8.11 16.70 -12.64
C GLN A 177 -7.87 17.31 -11.23
N GLN A 178 -6.99 16.70 -10.44
CA GLN A 178 -6.56 17.25 -9.13
C GLN A 178 -5.46 18.31 -9.27
N GLY A 179 -4.98 18.58 -10.48
CA GLY A 179 -3.93 19.58 -10.74
C GLY A 179 -2.50 19.06 -10.59
N ALA A 180 -2.32 17.74 -10.48
CA ALA A 180 -0.99 17.12 -10.43
C ALA A 180 -0.21 17.40 -11.71
N LYS A 181 1.12 17.57 -11.56
CA LYS A 181 2.04 17.87 -12.66
C LYS A 181 3.24 16.94 -12.58
N VAL A 182 3.67 16.44 -13.72
CA VAL A 182 4.95 15.73 -13.80
C VAL A 182 6.04 16.78 -13.85
N ASN A 183 6.96 16.76 -12.88
CA ASN A 183 8.22 17.50 -12.99
C ASN A 183 9.16 16.65 -13.85
N ALA A 184 9.70 17.23 -14.91
CA ALA A 184 10.59 16.54 -15.86
C ALA A 184 12.08 16.83 -15.58
N ASP A 185 12.37 17.57 -14.51
CA ASP A 185 13.75 17.96 -14.12
C ASP A 185 14.46 16.88 -13.32
#